data_3c285d5dc31a67d5cab198125a1a2dbd
#
_entry.id   3c285d5dc31a67d5cab198125a1a2dbd
#
_cell.length_a   1.000
_cell.length_b   1.000
_cell.length_c   1.000
_cell.angle_alpha   90.00
_cell.angle_beta   90.00
_cell.angle_gamma   90.00
#
_symmetry.space_group_name_H-M   'P 1'
#
loop_
_entity.id
_entity.type
_entity.pdbx_description
1 polymer ?
#
loop_
_entity_poly.entity_id
_entity_poly.type
_entity_poly.pdbx_seq_one_letter_code
_entity_poly.pdbx_strand_id
1 'polypeptide(L)'
;MFCAWGGLFSCSPFGTKRKSFTKGYIDMGIKESISELRQKFDADLSEVRDSESIEKLRVSYLGKKGSVTELLKGLKDLSGAEKKEFGQTINTLKREVDERITAHVERIRQEEEDRLVNSAEQYDVTLPMDTDCGSYHPITLVQRELEEIFASMGFTIEDYREVVTDYNCFEALNIPKHHPARDMQDTYYLDNGQLLKTHTSAAQNTIMKKYGAPLRAIFPGRCFRNESTDASHENTFFQMEGIMIDKDISISNLIYFMKTMLSKVFKQDVQVRLRPGFFPFVEPGFELDISCHICGGKGCSTCHGSGWIELCPCGMIHPNVLRAGGIDPDEYTGFAFGLGLTRLAMMRYGIKDIRDLNSGNLKVLSQFNHE
;
A
#
# COMPACT_ATOMS: atom_id res chain seq x y z
N MET A 1 -23.99 -32.65 40.61
CA MET A 1 -23.27 -33.91 40.44
C MET A 1 -22.09 -33.55 39.55
N PHE A 2 -20.95 -33.29 40.18
CA PHE A 2 -19.71 -34.04 40.29
C PHE A 2 -19.30 -34.68 38.93
N CYS A 3 -18.20 -34.26 38.33
CA CYS A 3 -16.82 -34.55 38.69
C CYS A 3 -15.84 -33.59 38.06
N ALA A 4 -14.93 -33.13 38.87
CA ALA A 4 -13.69 -32.47 38.57
C ALA A 4 -12.66 -33.47 38.02
N TRP A 5 -11.78 -33.01 37.11
CA TRP A 5 -10.40 -33.52 37.03
C TRP A 5 -9.47 -32.37 36.75
N GLY A 6 -8.66 -32.07 37.73
CA GLY A 6 -7.57 -31.14 37.67
C GLY A 6 -6.37 -31.78 37.02
N GLY A 7 -5.68 -31.00 36.24
CA GLY A 7 -4.35 -31.25 35.68
C GLY A 7 -3.49 -30.02 35.90
N LEU A 8 -2.71 -30.02 36.98
CA LEU A 8 -1.65 -29.08 37.25
C LEU A 8 -0.60 -29.14 36.12
N PHE A 9 -0.48 -28.11 35.32
CA PHE A 9 0.78 -27.82 34.65
C PHE A 9 1.48 -26.69 35.40
N SER A 10 2.56 -27.06 36.04
CA SER A 10 3.52 -26.23 36.72
C SER A 10 4.14 -25.22 35.72
N CYS A 11 3.78 -23.97 35.88
CA CYS A 11 4.52 -22.87 35.29
C CYS A 11 5.83 -22.69 36.06
N SER A 12 6.92 -23.13 35.50
CA SER A 12 8.26 -22.69 35.94
C SER A 12 8.44 -21.23 35.55
N PRO A 13 8.75 -20.35 36.49
CA PRO A 13 9.11 -18.99 36.14
C PRO A 13 10.55 -19.02 35.60
N PHE A 14 10.72 -18.78 34.31
CA PHE A 14 12.00 -18.34 33.77
C PHE A 14 12.36 -17.01 34.42
N GLY A 15 13.03 -17.10 35.55
CA GLY A 15 13.67 -15.99 36.19
C GLY A 15 14.74 -15.43 35.25
N THR A 16 14.45 -14.32 34.63
CA THR A 16 15.43 -13.46 33.98
C THR A 16 16.39 -12.94 35.03
N LYS A 17 17.42 -13.72 35.36
CA LYS A 17 18.61 -13.17 35.98
C LYS A 17 19.27 -12.29 34.94
N ARG A 18 18.95 -10.98 34.97
CA ARG A 18 19.83 -9.93 34.46
C ARG A 18 21.16 -10.03 35.21
N LYS A 19 22.05 -10.93 34.81
CA LYS A 19 23.46 -10.82 35.14
C LYS A 19 23.95 -9.63 34.33
N SER A 20 24.49 -8.64 35.06
CA SER A 20 25.21 -7.51 34.50
C SER A 20 26.35 -8.06 33.63
N PHE A 21 26.15 -8.08 32.32
CA PHE A 21 27.18 -8.49 31.34
C PHE A 21 28.40 -7.57 31.31
N THR A 22 28.32 -6.42 31.97
CA THR A 22 29.38 -5.42 32.03
C THR A 22 30.56 -5.75 32.93
N LYS A 23 30.42 -6.69 33.88
CA LYS A 23 31.50 -6.98 34.81
C LYS A 23 32.34 -8.21 34.42
N GLY A 24 31.85 -9.12 33.60
CA GLY A 24 32.59 -10.29 33.12
C GLY A 24 33.44 -10.03 31.86
N TYR A 25 33.16 -8.93 31.13
CA TYR A 25 33.89 -8.59 29.90
C TYR A 25 35.10 -7.71 30.12
N ILE A 26 35.24 -7.12 31.27
CA ILE A 26 36.41 -6.27 31.62
C ILE A 26 37.64 -7.13 32.01
N ASP A 27 37.42 -8.35 32.47
CA ASP A 27 38.51 -9.29 32.87
C ASP A 27 39.07 -10.16 31.72
N MET A 28 38.33 -10.33 30.62
CA MET A 28 38.81 -10.97 29.39
C MET A 28 39.25 -9.88 28.40
N GLY A 29 40.49 -9.98 27.91
CA GLY A 29 40.99 -9.01 26.95
C GLY A 29 40.02 -8.84 25.77
N ILE A 30 39.76 -7.62 25.32
CA ILE A 30 38.81 -7.28 24.25
C ILE A 30 39.01 -8.17 22.99
N LYS A 31 40.23 -8.60 22.73
CA LYS A 31 40.57 -9.52 21.64
C LYS A 31 39.96 -10.91 21.81
N GLU A 32 39.89 -11.41 23.03
CA GLU A 32 39.22 -12.69 23.35
C GLU A 32 37.71 -12.57 23.20
N SER A 33 37.14 -11.46 23.67
CA SER A 33 35.70 -11.18 23.51
C SER A 33 35.30 -11.07 22.05
N ILE A 34 36.09 -10.48 21.16
CA ILE A 34 35.89 -10.41 19.72
C ILE A 34 35.95 -11.80 19.09
N SER A 35 36.93 -12.65 19.53
CA SER A 35 37.06 -14.00 19.03
C SER A 35 35.88 -14.89 19.40
N GLU A 36 35.40 -14.81 20.64
CA GLU A 36 34.22 -15.51 21.09
C GLU A 36 32.95 -15.06 20.36
N LEU A 37 32.82 -13.74 20.12
CA LEU A 37 31.69 -13.22 19.37
C LEU A 37 31.68 -13.70 17.92
N ARG A 38 32.84 -13.81 17.28
CA ARG A 38 33.00 -14.39 15.94
C ARG A 38 32.56 -15.86 15.91
N GLN A 39 33.06 -16.67 16.84
CA GLN A 39 32.69 -18.10 16.92
C GLN A 39 31.17 -18.28 17.15
N LYS A 40 30.61 -17.47 18.05
CA LYS A 40 29.16 -17.50 18.30
C LYS A 40 28.37 -17.06 17.08
N PHE A 41 28.79 -16.01 16.39
CA PHE A 41 28.14 -15.56 15.15
C PHE A 41 28.19 -16.63 14.06
N ASP A 42 29.33 -17.34 13.94
CA ASP A 42 29.50 -18.43 12.97
C ASP A 42 28.55 -19.60 13.25
N ALA A 43 28.40 -19.95 14.53
CA ALA A 43 27.44 -20.99 14.94
C ALA A 43 26.00 -20.57 14.66
N ASP A 44 25.62 -19.37 15.12
CA ASP A 44 24.26 -18.83 14.95
C ASP A 44 23.91 -18.68 13.45
N LEU A 45 24.86 -18.23 12.61
CA LEU A 45 24.66 -18.08 11.16
C LEU A 45 24.48 -19.41 10.46
N SER A 46 25.14 -20.47 10.94
CA SER A 46 25.02 -21.82 10.35
C SER A 46 23.66 -22.49 10.61
N GLU A 47 22.94 -22.05 11.63
CA GLU A 47 21.63 -22.58 11.99
C GLU A 47 20.49 -21.89 11.21
N VAL A 48 20.75 -20.73 10.62
CA VAL A 48 19.73 -19.92 9.93
C VAL A 48 19.47 -20.48 8.53
N ARG A 49 18.19 -20.74 8.23
CA ARG A 49 17.74 -21.29 6.94
C ARG A 49 16.62 -20.52 6.25
N ASP A 50 16.12 -19.48 6.88
CA ASP A 50 15.01 -18.69 6.36
C ASP A 50 15.23 -17.18 6.56
N SER A 51 14.54 -16.37 5.76
CA SER A 51 14.67 -14.92 5.72
C SER A 51 14.27 -14.24 7.04
N GLU A 52 13.32 -14.81 7.78
CA GLU A 52 12.86 -14.23 9.06
C GLU A 52 13.90 -14.43 10.15
N SER A 53 14.52 -15.62 10.20
CA SER A 53 15.59 -15.95 11.16
C SER A 53 16.86 -15.13 10.93
N ILE A 54 17.19 -14.82 9.65
CA ILE A 54 18.31 -13.91 9.33
C ILE A 54 18.07 -12.50 9.86
N GLU A 55 16.86 -11.96 9.70
CA GLU A 55 16.59 -10.60 10.19
C GLU A 55 16.65 -10.55 11.73
N LYS A 56 16.18 -11.59 12.41
CA LYS A 56 16.35 -11.73 13.87
C LYS A 56 17.83 -11.78 14.24
N LEU A 57 18.63 -12.51 13.49
CA LEU A 57 20.10 -12.58 13.68
C LEU A 57 20.73 -11.21 13.47
N ARG A 58 20.39 -10.52 12.40
CA ARG A 58 20.87 -9.16 12.10
C ARG A 58 20.59 -8.19 13.24
N VAL A 59 19.38 -8.20 13.75
CA VAL A 59 18.97 -7.35 14.87
C VAL A 59 19.73 -7.71 16.16
N SER A 60 20.00 -9.00 16.42
CA SER A 60 20.70 -9.46 17.62
C SER A 60 22.18 -9.07 17.63
N TYR A 61 22.82 -8.95 16.46
CA TYR A 61 24.22 -8.59 16.34
C TYR A 61 24.44 -7.10 16.01
N LEU A 62 23.70 -6.54 15.08
CA LEU A 62 23.89 -5.18 14.54
C LEU A 62 22.85 -4.16 15.01
N GLY A 63 21.79 -4.58 15.67
CA GLY A 63 20.72 -3.72 16.17
C GLY A 63 21.19 -2.72 17.23
N LYS A 64 20.33 -1.79 17.64
CA LYS A 64 20.63 -0.77 18.66
C LYS A 64 21.09 -1.34 20.01
N LYS A 65 20.70 -2.57 20.33
CA LYS A 65 21.08 -3.36 21.51
C LYS A 65 21.85 -4.63 21.12
N GLY A 66 22.36 -4.69 19.89
CA GLY A 66 23.05 -5.86 19.37
C GLY A 66 24.46 -6.01 19.96
N SER A 67 24.96 -7.26 19.99
CA SER A 67 26.21 -7.62 20.66
C SER A 67 27.42 -6.81 20.14
N VAL A 68 27.49 -6.54 18.84
CA VAL A 68 28.57 -5.69 18.27
C VAL A 68 28.39 -4.22 18.68
N THR A 69 27.16 -3.75 18.79
CA THR A 69 26.88 -2.37 19.21
C THR A 69 27.14 -2.15 20.69
N GLU A 70 26.94 -3.18 21.52
CA GLU A 70 27.27 -3.13 22.94
C GLU A 70 28.80 -3.08 23.18
N LEU A 71 29.59 -3.81 22.39
CA LEU A 71 31.03 -3.69 22.42
C LEU A 71 31.51 -2.27 22.09
N LEU A 72 30.88 -1.61 21.11
CA LEU A 72 31.19 -0.21 20.78
C LEU A 72 30.86 0.76 21.93
N LYS A 73 29.82 0.49 22.71
CA LYS A 73 29.47 1.30 23.89
C LYS A 73 30.48 1.12 25.04
N GLY A 74 31.03 -0.09 25.19
CA GLY A 74 32.07 -0.40 26.21
C GLY A 74 33.40 0.31 25.99
N LEU A 75 33.66 0.83 24.80
CA LEU A 75 34.86 1.63 24.49
C LEU A 75 34.89 3.01 25.19
N LYS A 76 33.80 3.44 25.81
CA LYS A 76 33.75 4.77 26.45
C LYS A 76 34.74 4.90 27.62
N ASP A 77 35.09 3.80 28.24
CA ASP A 77 35.87 3.75 29.47
C ASP A 77 37.39 3.52 29.24
N LEU A 78 37.87 3.49 27.97
CA LEU A 78 39.27 3.24 27.61
C LEU A 78 40.07 4.51 27.35
N SER A 79 41.41 4.41 27.44
CA SER A 79 42.33 5.52 27.15
C SER A 79 42.36 5.87 25.65
N GLY A 80 42.76 7.12 25.32
CA GLY A 80 42.61 7.68 23.97
C GLY A 80 43.33 6.91 22.83
N ALA A 81 44.46 6.27 23.09
CA ALA A 81 45.22 5.49 22.11
C ALA A 81 44.57 4.12 21.84
N GLU A 82 44.23 3.41 22.91
CA GLU A 82 43.55 2.10 22.87
C GLU A 82 42.15 2.20 22.23
N LYS A 83 41.45 3.30 22.51
CA LYS A 83 40.12 3.58 21.93
C LYS A 83 40.14 3.65 20.40
N LYS A 84 41.20 4.16 19.81
CA LYS A 84 41.36 4.25 18.35
C LYS A 84 41.63 2.88 17.72
N GLU A 85 42.49 2.08 18.31
CA GLU A 85 42.85 0.74 17.82
C GLU A 85 41.67 -0.23 17.93
N PHE A 86 41.04 -0.31 19.11
CA PHE A 86 39.89 -1.17 19.31
C PHE A 86 38.66 -0.71 18.54
N GLY A 87 38.44 0.61 18.38
CA GLY A 87 37.37 1.16 17.56
C GLY A 87 37.49 0.74 16.09
N GLN A 88 38.72 0.72 15.54
CA GLN A 88 38.94 0.22 14.18
C GLN A 88 38.64 -1.29 14.07
N THR A 89 39.09 -2.08 15.04
CA THR A 89 38.87 -3.53 15.06
C THR A 89 37.38 -3.89 15.15
N ILE A 90 36.64 -3.20 16.01
CA ILE A 90 35.16 -3.45 16.14
C ILE A 90 34.41 -2.96 14.90
N ASN A 91 34.82 -1.86 14.28
CA ASN A 91 34.21 -1.43 13.01
C ASN A 91 34.49 -2.41 11.86
N THR A 92 35.70 -3.01 11.84
CA THR A 92 36.02 -4.09 10.90
C THR A 92 35.11 -5.30 11.15
N LEU A 93 34.99 -5.73 12.41
CA LEU A 93 34.10 -6.82 12.79
C LEU A 93 32.65 -6.53 12.40
N LYS A 94 32.16 -5.32 12.61
CA LYS A 94 30.81 -4.91 12.22
C LYS A 94 30.59 -5.07 10.71
N ARG A 95 31.58 -4.64 9.91
CA ARG A 95 31.51 -4.76 8.46
C ARG A 95 31.57 -6.23 8.02
N GLU A 96 32.48 -7.04 8.61
CA GLU A 96 32.53 -8.49 8.35
C GLU A 96 31.21 -9.20 8.64
N VAL A 97 30.55 -8.88 9.77
CA VAL A 97 29.27 -9.44 10.15
C VAL A 97 28.17 -9.03 9.15
N ASP A 98 28.12 -7.77 8.75
CA ASP A 98 27.12 -7.27 7.78
C ASP A 98 27.32 -7.87 6.39
N GLU A 99 28.58 -7.94 5.91
CA GLU A 99 28.93 -8.58 4.63
C GLU A 99 28.54 -10.07 4.61
N ARG A 100 28.80 -10.80 5.69
CA ARG A 100 28.48 -12.23 5.81
C ARG A 100 26.97 -12.48 5.93
N ILE A 101 26.23 -11.63 6.63
CA ILE A 101 24.76 -11.69 6.66
C ILE A 101 24.23 -11.45 5.25
N THR A 102 24.73 -10.43 4.55
CA THR A 102 24.29 -10.11 3.20
C THR A 102 24.57 -11.25 2.21
N ALA A 103 25.76 -11.85 2.28
CA ALA A 103 26.12 -13.00 1.46
C ALA A 103 25.22 -14.23 1.77
N HIS A 104 24.86 -14.43 3.04
CA HIS A 104 23.99 -15.53 3.44
C HIS A 104 22.53 -15.32 2.99
N VAL A 105 22.03 -14.08 3.04
CA VAL A 105 20.72 -13.70 2.47
C VAL A 105 20.67 -14.03 0.98
N GLU A 106 21.70 -13.59 0.23
CA GLU A 106 21.75 -13.85 -1.21
C GLU A 106 21.84 -15.34 -1.53
N ARG A 107 22.57 -16.11 -0.72
CA ARG A 107 22.60 -17.58 -0.87
C ARG A 107 21.24 -18.23 -0.64
N ILE A 108 20.52 -17.86 0.44
CA ILE A 108 19.19 -18.41 0.71
C ILE A 108 18.23 -18.04 -0.42
N ARG A 109 18.29 -16.79 -0.89
CA ARG A 109 17.47 -16.35 -2.03
C ARG A 109 17.75 -17.18 -3.27
N GLN A 110 19.02 -17.43 -3.58
CA GLN A 110 19.42 -18.25 -4.72
C GLN A 110 18.97 -19.71 -4.56
N GLU A 111 19.10 -20.28 -3.35
CA GLU A 111 18.63 -21.64 -3.05
C GLU A 111 17.10 -21.73 -3.15
N GLU A 112 16.35 -20.70 -2.77
CA GLU A 112 14.89 -20.63 -2.95
C GLU A 112 14.50 -20.50 -4.42
N GLU A 113 15.18 -19.63 -5.19
CA GLU A 113 14.99 -19.51 -6.63
C GLU A 113 15.32 -20.82 -7.36
N ASP A 114 16.44 -21.47 -7.04
CA ASP A 114 16.84 -22.75 -7.61
C ASP A 114 15.85 -23.86 -7.24
N ARG A 115 15.32 -23.84 -6.00
CA ARG A 115 14.28 -24.77 -5.58
C ARG A 115 12.99 -24.57 -6.35
N LEU A 116 12.56 -23.31 -6.55
CA LEU A 116 11.39 -22.98 -7.36
C LEU A 116 11.58 -23.38 -8.82
N VAL A 117 12.74 -23.10 -9.40
CA VAL A 117 13.08 -23.50 -10.77
C VAL A 117 13.13 -25.03 -10.92
N ASN A 118 13.72 -25.74 -9.94
CA ASN A 118 13.83 -27.19 -9.99
C ASN A 118 12.54 -27.91 -9.52
N SER A 119 11.68 -27.26 -8.72
CA SER A 119 10.36 -27.79 -8.34
C SER A 119 9.32 -27.59 -9.45
N ALA A 120 9.62 -26.77 -10.43
CA ALA A 120 8.88 -26.72 -11.69
C ALA A 120 9.07 -28.04 -12.49
N GLU A 121 9.02 -29.17 -11.79
CA GLU A 121 8.93 -30.49 -12.40
C GLU A 121 7.72 -30.51 -13.30
N GLN A 122 7.99 -30.58 -14.60
CA GLN A 122 7.02 -30.88 -15.64
C GLN A 122 6.44 -29.71 -16.43
N TYR A 123 7.24 -28.70 -16.73
CA TYR A 123 6.97 -28.02 -17.99
C TYR A 123 7.36 -28.97 -19.13
N ASP A 124 6.38 -29.60 -19.71
CA ASP A 124 6.59 -30.32 -20.97
C ASP A 124 6.90 -29.31 -22.07
N VAL A 125 8.19 -29.11 -22.33
CA VAL A 125 8.67 -28.19 -23.38
C VAL A 125 8.25 -28.58 -24.78
N THR A 126 7.63 -29.77 -24.94
CA THR A 126 7.10 -30.26 -26.23
C THR A 126 5.62 -29.85 -26.44
N LEU A 127 4.94 -29.35 -25.39
CA LEU A 127 3.61 -28.78 -25.56
C LEU A 127 3.71 -27.58 -26.52
N PRO A 128 2.84 -27.54 -27.54
CA PRO A 128 2.78 -26.33 -28.36
C PRO A 128 2.50 -25.15 -27.45
N MET A 129 3.41 -24.15 -27.47
CA MET A 129 3.12 -22.87 -26.85
C MET A 129 1.82 -22.35 -27.43
N ASP A 130 0.84 -22.11 -26.58
CA ASP A 130 -0.35 -21.39 -27.00
C ASP A 130 0.09 -20.11 -27.70
N THR A 131 -0.33 -19.97 -28.95
CA THR A 131 -0.06 -18.76 -29.73
C THR A 131 -0.59 -17.57 -28.94
N ASP A 132 0.29 -16.62 -28.69
CA ASP A 132 0.07 -15.41 -27.92
C ASP A 132 -1.31 -14.78 -28.18
N CYS A 133 -2.29 -15.16 -27.39
CA CYS A 133 -3.50 -14.37 -27.25
C CYS A 133 -3.10 -13.17 -26.38
N GLY A 134 -3.14 -11.99 -26.95
CA GLY A 134 -2.93 -10.77 -26.17
C GLY A 134 -3.89 -10.71 -24.99
N SER A 135 -3.46 -10.15 -23.88
CA SER A 135 -4.28 -9.96 -22.68
C SER A 135 -4.60 -8.48 -22.46
N TYR A 136 -5.64 -8.25 -21.70
CA TYR A 136 -5.89 -6.90 -21.22
C TYR A 136 -4.92 -6.54 -20.11
N HIS A 137 -4.56 -5.26 -20.05
CA HIS A 137 -3.78 -4.72 -18.95
C HIS A 137 -4.54 -4.88 -17.61
N PRO A 138 -3.86 -5.17 -16.46
CA PRO A 138 -4.52 -5.38 -15.17
C PRO A 138 -5.48 -4.26 -14.76
N ILE A 139 -5.12 -3.01 -15.03
CA ILE A 139 -6.00 -1.85 -14.78
C ILE A 139 -7.28 -1.95 -15.63
N THR A 140 -7.14 -2.35 -16.90
CA THR A 140 -8.29 -2.51 -17.80
C THR A 140 -9.24 -3.61 -17.35
N LEU A 141 -8.69 -4.73 -16.85
CA LEU A 141 -9.50 -5.81 -16.28
C LEU A 141 -10.34 -5.34 -15.10
N VAL A 142 -9.71 -4.64 -14.16
CA VAL A 142 -10.41 -4.08 -12.98
C VAL A 142 -11.42 -3.00 -13.40
N GLN A 143 -11.08 -2.15 -14.35
CA GLN A 143 -11.97 -1.12 -14.85
C GLN A 143 -13.23 -1.73 -15.47
N ARG A 144 -13.09 -2.72 -16.35
CA ARG A 144 -14.23 -3.39 -17.00
C ARG A 144 -15.14 -4.08 -16.00
N GLU A 145 -14.57 -4.77 -15.01
CA GLU A 145 -15.38 -5.40 -13.96
C GLU A 145 -16.17 -4.36 -13.16
N LEU A 146 -15.56 -3.23 -12.82
CA LEU A 146 -16.26 -2.13 -12.14
C LEU A 146 -17.34 -1.51 -13.04
N GLU A 147 -17.06 -1.29 -14.31
CA GLU A 147 -18.02 -0.78 -15.28
C GLU A 147 -19.26 -1.69 -15.37
N GLU A 148 -19.07 -3.02 -15.44
CA GLU A 148 -20.15 -3.99 -15.44
C GLU A 148 -20.96 -3.96 -14.13
N ILE A 149 -20.28 -3.86 -12.98
CA ILE A 149 -20.92 -3.75 -11.68
C ILE A 149 -21.77 -2.48 -11.61
N PHE A 150 -21.21 -1.32 -11.95
CA PHE A 150 -21.95 -0.05 -11.90
C PHE A 150 -23.06 0.04 -12.94
N ALA A 151 -22.85 -0.48 -14.15
CA ALA A 151 -23.89 -0.59 -15.16
C ALA A 151 -25.08 -1.43 -14.65
N SER A 152 -24.80 -2.54 -13.93
CA SER A 152 -25.85 -3.36 -13.30
C SER A 152 -26.63 -2.63 -12.20
N MET A 153 -26.09 -1.54 -11.66
CA MET A 153 -26.74 -0.67 -10.68
C MET A 153 -27.37 0.60 -11.30
N GLY A 154 -27.38 0.68 -12.63
CA GLY A 154 -28.02 1.76 -13.39
C GLY A 154 -27.15 3.01 -13.55
N PHE A 155 -25.83 2.89 -13.44
CA PHE A 155 -24.92 3.98 -13.77
C PHE A 155 -24.58 3.97 -15.26
N THR A 156 -24.48 5.16 -15.85
CA THR A 156 -23.88 5.36 -17.18
C THR A 156 -22.38 5.47 -17.07
N ILE A 157 -21.67 5.04 -18.11
CA ILE A 157 -20.21 5.13 -18.18
C ILE A 157 -19.89 6.29 -19.10
N GLU A 158 -19.13 7.25 -18.60
CA GLU A 158 -18.77 8.48 -19.33
C GLU A 158 -17.25 8.58 -19.47
N ASP A 159 -16.80 8.96 -20.65
CA ASP A 159 -15.42 9.32 -20.90
C ASP A 159 -15.22 10.84 -20.77
N TYR A 160 -14.03 11.25 -20.31
CA TYR A 160 -13.73 12.66 -20.12
C TYR A 160 -12.27 12.99 -20.49
N ARG A 161 -12.09 14.18 -21.00
CA ARG A 161 -10.82 14.68 -21.52
C ARG A 161 -9.70 14.65 -20.45
N GLU A 162 -8.48 14.41 -20.89
CA GLU A 162 -7.29 14.49 -20.04
C GLU A 162 -6.84 15.94 -19.83
N VAL A 163 -6.91 16.75 -20.89
CA VAL A 163 -6.63 18.20 -20.86
C VAL A 163 -7.92 18.96 -20.51
N VAL A 164 -7.89 19.69 -19.44
CA VAL A 164 -9.06 20.37 -18.86
C VAL A 164 -8.75 21.82 -18.53
N THR A 165 -9.80 22.62 -18.34
CA THR A 165 -9.65 23.99 -17.83
C THR A 165 -9.46 23.99 -16.32
N ASP A 166 -8.77 25.00 -15.82
CA ASP A 166 -8.63 25.27 -14.38
C ASP A 166 -10.01 25.33 -13.68
N TYR A 167 -10.99 25.93 -14.34
CA TYR A 167 -12.36 26.00 -13.84
C TYR A 167 -12.95 24.61 -13.55
N ASN A 168 -12.87 23.67 -14.49
CA ASN A 168 -13.45 22.33 -14.32
C ASN A 168 -12.67 21.48 -13.32
N CYS A 169 -11.34 21.67 -13.24
CA CYS A 169 -10.51 20.89 -12.33
C CYS A 169 -10.60 21.37 -10.88
N PHE A 170 -10.84 22.69 -10.66
CA PHE A 170 -10.78 23.29 -9.34
C PHE A 170 -11.98 24.16 -8.99
N GLU A 171 -12.24 25.25 -9.71
CA GLU A 171 -13.24 26.24 -9.29
C GLU A 171 -14.65 25.64 -9.21
N ALA A 172 -15.05 24.86 -10.21
CA ALA A 172 -16.36 24.17 -10.24
C ALA A 172 -16.51 23.12 -9.14
N LEU A 173 -15.42 22.69 -8.53
CA LEU A 173 -15.35 21.76 -7.40
C LEU A 173 -15.21 22.47 -6.05
N ASN A 174 -15.63 23.74 -5.98
CA ASN A 174 -15.54 24.54 -4.76
C ASN A 174 -14.09 24.76 -4.26
N ILE A 175 -13.11 24.77 -5.19
CA ILE A 175 -11.69 25.05 -4.93
C ILE A 175 -11.32 26.38 -5.61
N PRO A 176 -11.54 27.54 -4.98
CA PRO A 176 -11.22 28.82 -5.58
C PRO A 176 -9.71 29.03 -5.73
N LYS A 177 -9.31 30.07 -6.50
CA LYS A 177 -7.91 30.31 -6.91
C LYS A 177 -6.88 30.34 -5.78
N HIS A 178 -7.29 30.77 -4.60
CA HIS A 178 -6.41 30.92 -3.43
C HIS A 178 -6.62 29.83 -2.37
N HIS A 179 -7.27 28.71 -2.73
CA HIS A 179 -7.52 27.63 -1.79
C HIS A 179 -6.27 26.78 -1.59
N PRO A 180 -5.86 26.47 -0.33
CA PRO A 180 -4.65 25.67 -0.06
C PRO A 180 -4.64 24.28 -0.69
N ALA A 181 -5.82 23.70 -0.96
CA ALA A 181 -5.92 22.40 -1.63
C ALA A 181 -5.33 22.39 -3.05
N ARG A 182 -5.10 23.55 -3.68
CA ARG A 182 -4.41 23.64 -4.98
C ARG A 182 -2.91 23.34 -4.85
N ASP A 183 -2.30 23.81 -3.77
CA ASP A 183 -0.87 23.62 -3.52
C ASP A 183 -0.54 22.16 -3.13
N MET A 184 -1.55 21.42 -2.66
CA MET A 184 -1.43 19.99 -2.34
C MET A 184 -1.48 19.09 -3.59
N GLN A 185 -1.82 19.66 -4.75
CA GLN A 185 -1.93 18.91 -6.00
C GLN A 185 -0.87 19.41 -6.97
N ASP A 186 0.25 18.71 -7.06
CA ASP A 186 1.32 18.99 -8.02
C ASP A 186 0.78 18.86 -9.45
N THR A 187 0.34 19.98 -10.01
CA THR A 187 -0.43 20.05 -11.24
C THR A 187 0.47 20.38 -12.43
N TYR A 188 0.31 19.63 -13.53
CA TYR A 188 0.92 19.98 -14.82
C TYR A 188 0.08 21.04 -15.54
N TYR A 189 0.61 22.26 -15.67
CA TYR A 189 0.02 23.34 -16.44
C TYR A 189 0.60 23.38 -17.85
N LEU A 190 -0.25 23.66 -18.82
CA LEU A 190 0.13 23.83 -20.23
C LEU A 190 0.27 25.31 -20.55
N ASP A 191 1.05 25.65 -21.59
CA ASP A 191 1.32 27.05 -21.99
C ASP A 191 0.06 27.84 -22.36
N ASN A 192 -1.02 27.17 -22.74
CA ASN A 192 -2.31 27.77 -23.10
C ASN A 192 -3.23 28.03 -21.87
N GLY A 193 -2.73 27.81 -20.64
CA GLY A 193 -3.49 27.99 -19.40
C GLY A 193 -4.45 26.84 -19.07
N GLN A 194 -4.45 25.77 -19.84
CA GLN A 194 -5.12 24.52 -19.48
C GLN A 194 -4.18 23.67 -18.60
N LEU A 195 -4.67 22.54 -18.12
CA LEU A 195 -3.90 21.62 -17.29
C LEU A 195 -4.25 20.17 -17.55
N LEU A 196 -3.36 19.26 -17.17
CA LEU A 196 -3.66 17.83 -17.11
C LEU A 196 -4.45 17.55 -15.84
N LYS A 197 -5.60 16.87 -15.97
CA LYS A 197 -6.48 16.61 -14.81
C LYS A 197 -5.76 15.83 -13.71
N THR A 198 -5.79 16.35 -12.50
CA THR A 198 -5.17 15.75 -11.32
C THR A 198 -6.05 14.68 -10.65
N HIS A 199 -7.33 14.69 -10.98
CA HIS A 199 -8.36 13.76 -10.53
C HIS A 199 -9.51 13.70 -11.53
N THR A 200 -10.27 12.63 -11.48
CA THR A 200 -11.42 12.44 -12.36
C THR A 200 -12.61 13.36 -12.03
N SER A 201 -12.65 13.97 -10.84
CA SER A 201 -13.68 14.93 -10.42
C SER A 201 -13.85 16.12 -11.38
N ALA A 202 -12.81 16.42 -12.19
CA ALA A 202 -12.89 17.45 -13.24
C ALA A 202 -14.03 17.20 -14.25
N ALA A 203 -14.53 15.98 -14.35
CA ALA A 203 -15.62 15.60 -15.22
C ALA A 203 -17.01 16.00 -14.66
N GLN A 204 -17.17 16.08 -13.35
CA GLN A 204 -18.47 16.24 -12.67
C GLN A 204 -19.29 17.38 -13.26
N ASN A 205 -18.71 18.56 -13.35
CA ASN A 205 -19.42 19.77 -13.82
C ASN A 205 -19.96 19.58 -15.25
N THR A 206 -19.16 19.01 -16.13
CA THR A 206 -19.55 18.79 -17.53
C THR A 206 -20.64 17.74 -17.65
N ILE A 207 -20.54 16.66 -16.87
CA ILE A 207 -21.51 15.55 -16.86
C ILE A 207 -22.84 16.02 -16.27
N MET A 208 -22.82 16.77 -15.17
CA MET A 208 -24.03 17.37 -14.59
C MET A 208 -24.73 18.29 -15.57
N LYS A 209 -24.00 19.17 -16.28
CA LYS A 209 -24.56 20.04 -17.31
C LYS A 209 -25.12 19.30 -18.52
N LYS A 210 -24.52 18.16 -18.88
CA LYS A 210 -24.95 17.34 -20.01
C LYS A 210 -26.27 16.63 -19.74
N TYR A 211 -26.46 16.10 -18.54
CA TYR A 211 -27.56 15.20 -18.21
C TYR A 211 -28.63 15.82 -17.28
N GLY A 212 -28.24 16.79 -16.45
CA GLY A 212 -29.12 17.30 -15.40
C GLY A 212 -29.31 16.28 -14.27
N ALA A 213 -30.39 16.45 -13.50
CA ALA A 213 -30.83 15.49 -12.49
C ALA A 213 -32.20 14.90 -12.86
N PRO A 214 -32.48 13.59 -12.55
CA PRO A 214 -31.64 12.65 -11.83
C PRO A 214 -30.44 12.12 -12.66
N LEU A 215 -29.32 11.80 -12.00
CA LEU A 215 -28.09 11.38 -12.66
C LEU A 215 -27.38 10.27 -11.87
N ARG A 216 -26.93 9.24 -12.57
CA ARG A 216 -25.99 8.22 -12.07
C ARG A 216 -24.94 8.00 -13.12
N ALA A 217 -23.71 8.35 -12.84
CA ALA A 217 -22.63 8.20 -13.79
C ALA A 217 -21.33 7.82 -13.10
N ILE A 218 -20.53 6.99 -13.77
CA ILE A 218 -19.11 6.76 -13.45
C ILE A 218 -18.28 7.26 -14.62
N PHE A 219 -17.10 7.74 -14.31
CA PHE A 219 -16.16 8.24 -15.30
C PHE A 219 -14.73 7.80 -14.93
N PRO A 220 -14.30 6.64 -15.45
CA PRO A 220 -12.93 6.19 -15.35
C PRO A 220 -12.03 7.08 -16.19
N GLY A 221 -10.78 7.24 -15.79
CA GLY A 221 -9.84 8.01 -16.58
C GLY A 221 -8.43 8.09 -15.99
N ARG A 222 -7.53 8.52 -16.85
CA ARG A 222 -6.14 8.77 -16.49
C ARG A 222 -6.03 10.11 -15.79
N CYS A 223 -5.23 10.16 -14.72
CA CYS A 223 -4.92 11.38 -13.96
C CYS A 223 -3.41 11.59 -13.91
N PHE A 224 -3.02 12.83 -13.69
CA PHE A 224 -1.62 13.25 -13.76
C PHE A 224 -1.26 14.12 -12.56
N ARG A 225 -0.13 13.80 -11.90
CA ARG A 225 0.44 14.61 -10.82
C ARG A 225 1.95 14.67 -10.99
N ASN A 226 2.52 15.84 -10.76
CA ASN A 226 3.97 16.05 -10.87
C ASN A 226 4.66 15.60 -9.57
N GLU A 227 4.56 14.31 -9.28
CA GLU A 227 5.14 13.68 -8.09
C GLU A 227 6.43 12.93 -8.44
N SER A 228 7.29 12.76 -7.45
CA SER A 228 8.46 11.87 -7.59
C SER A 228 8.00 10.43 -7.65
N THR A 229 8.47 9.70 -8.66
CA THR A 229 8.10 8.30 -8.87
C THR A 229 8.78 7.40 -7.84
N ASP A 230 8.00 6.59 -7.12
CA ASP A 230 8.45 5.55 -6.20
C ASP A 230 7.61 4.26 -6.37
N ALA A 231 7.71 3.31 -5.44
CA ALA A 231 6.94 2.06 -5.51
C ALA A 231 5.41 2.27 -5.34
N SER A 232 4.98 3.42 -4.80
CA SER A 232 3.58 3.74 -4.46
C SER A 232 3.03 4.91 -5.25
N HIS A 233 3.89 5.75 -5.82
CA HIS A 233 3.55 6.97 -6.53
C HIS A 233 4.10 6.96 -7.96
N GLU A 234 3.27 7.40 -8.89
CA GLU A 234 3.59 7.58 -10.29
C GLU A 234 2.93 8.86 -10.79
N ASN A 235 3.58 9.57 -11.71
CA ASN A 235 3.01 10.79 -12.27
C ASN A 235 1.79 10.56 -13.17
N THR A 236 1.55 9.32 -13.57
CA THR A 236 0.39 8.91 -14.33
C THR A 236 -0.28 7.71 -13.66
N PHE A 237 -1.54 7.85 -13.31
CA PHE A 237 -2.32 6.80 -12.65
C PHE A 237 -3.78 6.85 -13.11
N PHE A 238 -4.55 5.82 -12.79
CA PHE A 238 -5.95 5.72 -13.18
C PHE A 238 -6.87 5.82 -11.98
N GLN A 239 -7.94 6.56 -12.15
CA GLN A 239 -9.04 6.67 -11.19
C GLN A 239 -10.38 6.39 -11.88
N MET A 240 -11.34 5.98 -11.09
CA MET A 240 -12.76 5.97 -11.45
C MET A 240 -13.50 6.77 -10.40
N GLU A 241 -14.22 7.76 -10.84
CA GLU A 241 -15.12 8.50 -9.98
C GLU A 241 -16.56 8.19 -10.35
N GLY A 242 -17.45 8.27 -9.36
CA GLY A 242 -18.88 8.11 -9.58
C GLY A 242 -19.66 9.17 -8.83
N ILE A 243 -20.74 9.59 -9.45
CA ILE A 243 -21.74 10.49 -8.86
C ILE A 243 -23.13 9.89 -8.98
N MET A 244 -23.92 10.11 -7.95
CA MET A 244 -25.35 9.85 -7.98
C MET A 244 -26.09 11.05 -7.43
N ILE A 245 -27.00 11.59 -8.20
CA ILE A 245 -27.80 12.78 -7.87
C ILE A 245 -29.26 12.42 -8.12
N ASP A 246 -30.08 12.59 -7.11
CA ASP A 246 -31.54 12.37 -7.19
C ASP A 246 -32.21 13.12 -6.03
N LYS A 247 -33.52 13.01 -5.92
CA LYS A 247 -34.24 13.52 -4.74
C LYS A 247 -33.94 12.66 -3.54
N ASP A 248 -33.75 13.29 -2.37
CA ASP A 248 -33.62 12.62 -1.07
C ASP A 248 -32.41 11.65 -0.97
N ILE A 249 -31.33 11.86 -1.75
CA ILE A 249 -30.11 11.08 -1.61
C ILE A 249 -29.42 11.41 -0.30
N SER A 250 -28.99 10.36 0.40
CA SER A 250 -28.40 10.43 1.74
C SER A 250 -27.10 9.61 1.85
N ILE A 251 -26.39 9.78 2.98
CA ILE A 251 -25.20 8.98 3.31
C ILE A 251 -25.53 7.47 3.34
N SER A 252 -26.74 7.10 3.72
CA SER A 252 -27.18 5.70 3.72
C SER A 252 -27.18 5.10 2.30
N ASN A 253 -27.55 5.89 1.29
CA ASN A 253 -27.46 5.47 -0.11
C ASN A 253 -25.99 5.28 -0.52
N LEU A 254 -25.11 6.22 -0.17
CA LEU A 254 -23.67 6.09 -0.41
C LEU A 254 -23.12 4.78 0.18
N ILE A 255 -23.37 4.53 1.47
CA ILE A 255 -22.92 3.30 2.14
C ILE A 255 -23.43 2.05 1.43
N TYR A 256 -24.71 2.03 1.07
CA TYR A 256 -25.34 0.90 0.37
C TYR A 256 -24.67 0.62 -0.98
N PHE A 257 -24.50 1.64 -1.81
CA PHE A 257 -23.86 1.50 -3.12
C PHE A 257 -22.41 1.06 -2.99
N MET A 258 -21.64 1.67 -2.10
CA MET A 258 -20.23 1.32 -1.89
C MET A 258 -20.09 -0.10 -1.34
N LYS A 259 -20.88 -0.49 -0.34
CA LYS A 259 -20.85 -1.86 0.19
C LYS A 259 -21.21 -2.88 -0.89
N THR A 260 -22.26 -2.62 -1.68
CA THR A 260 -22.70 -3.52 -2.75
C THR A 260 -21.62 -3.70 -3.81
N MET A 261 -21.02 -2.60 -4.27
CA MET A 261 -19.93 -2.62 -5.25
C MET A 261 -18.73 -3.41 -4.71
N LEU A 262 -18.27 -3.09 -3.50
CA LEU A 262 -17.10 -3.73 -2.91
C LEU A 262 -17.32 -5.23 -2.66
N SER A 263 -18.51 -5.63 -2.21
CA SER A 263 -18.84 -7.05 -2.05
C SER A 263 -18.79 -7.82 -3.36
N LYS A 264 -19.18 -7.18 -4.47
CA LYS A 264 -19.08 -7.78 -5.82
C LYS A 264 -17.59 -7.87 -6.28
N VAL A 265 -16.81 -6.79 -6.12
CA VAL A 265 -15.40 -6.74 -6.52
C VAL A 265 -14.56 -7.77 -5.76
N PHE A 266 -14.73 -7.86 -4.45
CA PHE A 266 -13.97 -8.80 -3.62
C PHE A 266 -14.60 -10.19 -3.53
N LYS A 267 -15.77 -10.40 -4.15
CA LYS A 267 -16.54 -11.67 -4.16
C LYS A 267 -16.77 -12.24 -2.75
N GLN A 268 -16.92 -11.34 -1.77
CA GLN A 268 -17.16 -11.67 -0.35
C GLN A 268 -17.89 -10.51 0.34
N ASP A 269 -18.56 -10.78 1.46
CA ASP A 269 -19.13 -9.71 2.27
C ASP A 269 -18.01 -8.88 2.92
N VAL A 270 -18.05 -7.58 2.71
CA VAL A 270 -17.09 -6.64 3.28
C VAL A 270 -17.80 -5.70 4.25
N GLN A 271 -17.13 -5.42 5.37
CA GLN A 271 -17.55 -4.36 6.26
C GLN A 271 -16.96 -3.04 5.79
N VAL A 272 -17.77 -2.01 5.79
CA VAL A 272 -17.35 -0.65 5.44
C VAL A 272 -17.53 0.27 6.63
N ARG A 273 -16.67 1.24 6.78
CA ARG A 273 -16.84 2.35 7.73
C ARG A 273 -16.47 3.66 7.07
N LEU A 274 -17.10 4.73 7.51
CA LEU A 274 -16.78 6.09 7.09
C LEU A 274 -16.04 6.80 8.23
N ARG A 275 -14.89 7.37 7.92
CA ARG A 275 -14.17 8.30 8.80
C ARG A 275 -14.37 9.72 8.29
N PRO A 276 -14.69 10.71 9.12
CA PRO A 276 -14.77 12.11 8.67
C PRO A 276 -13.45 12.53 8.00
N GLY A 277 -13.56 13.15 6.84
CA GLY A 277 -12.48 13.72 6.07
C GLY A 277 -12.92 15.05 5.45
N PHE A 278 -12.01 15.97 5.28
CA PHE A 278 -12.30 17.27 4.66
C PHE A 278 -11.92 17.24 3.18
N PHE A 279 -12.90 17.47 2.33
CA PHE A 279 -12.71 17.69 0.89
C PHE A 279 -13.59 18.85 0.44
N PRO A 280 -13.07 19.86 -0.28
CA PRO A 280 -13.83 21.06 -0.63
C PRO A 280 -15.10 20.82 -1.44
N PHE A 281 -15.15 19.73 -2.19
CA PHE A 281 -16.22 19.40 -3.12
C PHE A 281 -17.33 18.48 -2.54
N VAL A 282 -17.17 18.01 -1.29
CA VAL A 282 -18.18 17.22 -0.58
C VAL A 282 -18.37 17.70 0.85
N GLU A 283 -19.61 17.69 1.34
CA GLU A 283 -19.98 18.08 2.70
C GLU A 283 -21.28 17.39 3.14
N PRO A 284 -21.23 16.46 4.11
CA PRO A 284 -20.02 15.97 4.78
C PRO A 284 -19.16 15.09 3.88
N GLY A 285 -17.83 15.22 4.06
CA GLY A 285 -16.82 14.38 3.42
C GLY A 285 -16.33 13.26 4.32
N PHE A 286 -15.94 12.16 3.72
CA PHE A 286 -15.48 10.95 4.40
C PHE A 286 -14.36 10.25 3.65
N GLU A 287 -13.52 9.55 4.42
CA GLU A 287 -12.68 8.47 3.94
C GLU A 287 -13.42 7.14 4.15
N LEU A 288 -13.62 6.38 3.12
CA LEU A 288 -14.21 5.05 3.20
C LEU A 288 -13.11 4.01 3.40
N ASP A 289 -13.21 3.29 4.52
CA ASP A 289 -12.36 2.14 4.82
C ASP A 289 -13.14 0.84 4.62
N ILE A 290 -12.42 -0.20 4.20
CA ILE A 290 -12.93 -1.58 4.16
C ILE A 290 -12.24 -2.44 5.21
N SER A 291 -12.93 -3.45 5.73
CA SER A 291 -12.29 -4.50 6.52
C SER A 291 -11.22 -5.20 5.66
N CYS A 292 -10.04 -5.39 6.23
CA CYS A 292 -8.95 -6.03 5.49
C CYS A 292 -9.35 -7.43 5.02
N HIS A 293 -9.46 -7.62 3.74
CA HIS A 293 -9.88 -8.88 3.11
C HIS A 293 -8.85 -10.00 3.31
N ILE A 294 -7.58 -9.67 3.55
CA ILE A 294 -6.49 -10.64 3.76
C ILE A 294 -6.57 -11.27 5.15
N CYS A 295 -6.77 -10.46 6.19
CA CYS A 295 -6.79 -10.95 7.57
C CYS A 295 -8.19 -11.01 8.19
N GLY A 296 -9.24 -10.69 7.44
CA GLY A 296 -10.61 -10.66 7.94
C GLY A 296 -10.80 -9.68 9.11
N GLY A 297 -10.09 -8.56 9.10
CA GLY A 297 -10.18 -7.53 10.14
C GLY A 297 -9.32 -7.79 11.40
N LYS A 298 -8.54 -8.87 11.46
CA LYS A 298 -7.71 -9.24 12.64
C LYS A 298 -6.42 -8.43 12.78
N GLY A 299 -5.99 -7.75 11.73
CA GLY A 299 -4.72 -7.05 11.67
C GLY A 299 -3.61 -7.89 11.02
N CYS A 300 -2.92 -7.34 10.01
CA CYS A 300 -1.78 -7.95 9.32
C CYS A 300 -0.83 -6.85 8.82
N SER A 301 0.26 -7.24 8.17
CA SER A 301 1.23 -6.30 7.58
C SER A 301 0.59 -5.36 6.55
N THR A 302 -0.33 -5.87 5.73
CA THR A 302 -1.02 -5.08 4.68
C THR A 302 -1.90 -3.96 5.25
N CYS A 303 -2.60 -4.21 6.36
CA CYS A 303 -3.40 -3.21 7.04
C CYS A 303 -2.67 -2.54 8.22
N HIS A 304 -1.35 -2.74 8.34
CA HIS A 304 -0.51 -2.19 9.41
C HIS A 304 -1.07 -2.48 10.83
N GLY A 305 -1.64 -3.68 11.02
CA GLY A 305 -2.23 -4.10 12.29
C GLY A 305 -3.61 -3.52 12.60
N SER A 306 -4.13 -2.58 11.80
CA SER A 306 -5.40 -1.88 12.06
C SER A 306 -6.64 -2.73 11.80
N GLY A 307 -6.53 -3.77 10.96
CA GLY A 307 -7.67 -4.54 10.46
C GLY A 307 -8.48 -3.82 9.36
N TRP A 308 -8.13 -2.58 8.99
CA TRP A 308 -8.83 -1.76 8.01
C TRP A 308 -7.90 -1.26 6.93
N ILE A 309 -8.41 -1.09 5.73
CA ILE A 309 -7.70 -0.53 4.58
C ILE A 309 -8.50 0.67 4.07
N GLU A 310 -7.85 1.83 4.04
CA GLU A 310 -8.40 3.02 3.41
C GLU A 310 -8.49 2.80 1.90
N LEU A 311 -9.67 3.05 1.34
CA LEU A 311 -9.93 2.76 -0.05
C LEU A 311 -10.15 4.02 -0.89
N CYS A 312 -11.06 4.90 -0.46
CA CYS A 312 -11.42 6.06 -1.28
C CYS A 312 -12.07 7.20 -0.49
N PRO A 313 -11.81 8.46 -0.90
CA PRO A 313 -12.60 9.60 -0.48
C PRO A 313 -14.01 9.52 -1.06
N CYS A 314 -15.00 9.91 -0.28
CA CYS A 314 -16.40 9.99 -0.71
C CYS A 314 -17.17 11.00 0.16
N GLY A 315 -18.39 11.33 -0.22
CA GLY A 315 -19.24 12.21 0.57
C GLY A 315 -20.45 12.74 -0.18
N MET A 316 -21.23 13.56 0.50
CA MET A 316 -22.34 14.26 -0.14
C MET A 316 -21.80 15.43 -0.96
N ILE A 317 -22.27 15.57 -2.19
CA ILE A 317 -21.81 16.63 -3.10
C ILE A 317 -22.12 18.00 -2.49
N HIS A 318 -21.11 18.86 -2.41
CA HIS A 318 -21.29 20.21 -1.86
C HIS A 318 -22.30 21.02 -2.69
N PRO A 319 -23.21 21.80 -2.06
CA PRO A 319 -24.22 22.59 -2.79
C PRO A 319 -23.64 23.51 -3.86
N ASN A 320 -22.47 24.09 -3.64
CA ASN A 320 -21.80 24.93 -4.64
C ASN A 320 -21.40 24.14 -5.90
N VAL A 321 -21.04 22.87 -5.76
CA VAL A 321 -20.69 21.99 -6.88
C VAL A 321 -21.94 21.64 -7.69
N LEU A 322 -23.08 21.38 -7.02
CA LEU A 322 -24.36 21.18 -7.68
C LEU A 322 -24.77 22.42 -8.47
N ARG A 323 -24.71 23.62 -7.85
CA ARG A 323 -25.00 24.89 -8.54
C ARG A 323 -24.10 25.12 -9.74
N ALA A 324 -22.78 24.87 -9.61
CA ALA A 324 -21.84 24.96 -10.72
C ALA A 324 -22.21 24.03 -11.87
N GLY A 325 -22.74 22.85 -11.54
CA GLY A 325 -23.27 21.85 -12.48
C GLY A 325 -24.65 22.20 -13.06
N GLY A 326 -25.30 23.28 -12.61
CA GLY A 326 -26.63 23.69 -13.04
C GLY A 326 -27.77 22.92 -12.39
N ILE A 327 -27.54 22.31 -11.24
CA ILE A 327 -28.50 21.52 -10.46
C ILE A 327 -28.89 22.31 -9.22
N ASP A 328 -30.18 22.39 -8.93
CA ASP A 328 -30.71 23.05 -7.75
C ASP A 328 -30.49 22.19 -6.49
N PRO A 329 -29.66 22.66 -5.53
CA PRO A 329 -29.37 21.89 -4.32
C PRO A 329 -30.53 21.88 -3.31
N ASP A 330 -31.53 22.73 -3.48
CA ASP A 330 -32.74 22.72 -2.64
C ASP A 330 -33.73 21.62 -3.08
N GLU A 331 -33.64 21.17 -4.33
CA GLU A 331 -34.46 20.09 -4.87
C GLU A 331 -33.76 18.75 -4.95
N TYR A 332 -32.44 18.75 -5.21
CA TYR A 332 -31.62 17.55 -5.42
C TYR A 332 -30.44 17.49 -4.49
N THR A 333 -30.18 16.27 -4.02
CA THR A 333 -28.96 15.93 -3.28
C THR A 333 -28.21 14.84 -4.02
N GLY A 334 -26.96 14.64 -3.66
CA GLY A 334 -26.16 13.58 -4.31
C GLY A 334 -24.94 13.22 -3.51
N PHE A 335 -24.33 12.10 -3.87
CA PHE A 335 -23.03 11.70 -3.36
C PHE A 335 -22.03 11.53 -4.50
N ALA A 336 -20.75 11.66 -4.14
CA ALA A 336 -19.61 11.36 -4.99
C ALA A 336 -18.62 10.45 -4.27
N PHE A 337 -17.87 9.67 -5.04
CA PHE A 337 -16.76 8.84 -4.54
C PHE A 337 -15.67 8.73 -5.60
N GLY A 338 -14.41 8.61 -5.18
CA GLY A 338 -13.26 8.50 -6.09
C GLY A 338 -12.41 7.28 -5.79
N LEU A 339 -12.38 6.28 -6.68
CA LEU A 339 -11.61 5.05 -6.57
C LEU A 339 -10.32 5.14 -7.36
N GLY A 340 -9.18 4.86 -6.72
CA GLY A 340 -7.90 4.66 -7.41
C GLY A 340 -7.86 3.30 -8.12
N LEU A 341 -8.10 3.26 -9.43
CA LEU A 341 -8.07 2.02 -10.21
C LEU A 341 -6.70 1.35 -10.17
N THR A 342 -5.64 2.12 -10.32
CA THR A 342 -4.26 1.62 -10.23
C THR A 342 -4.01 0.93 -8.89
N ARG A 343 -4.39 1.58 -7.77
CA ARG A 343 -4.24 1.01 -6.43
C ARG A 343 -5.09 -0.24 -6.24
N LEU A 344 -6.31 -0.24 -6.77
CA LEU A 344 -7.19 -1.40 -6.69
C LEU A 344 -6.64 -2.59 -7.47
N ALA A 345 -6.08 -2.35 -8.67
CA ALA A 345 -5.41 -3.38 -9.46
C ALA A 345 -4.18 -3.93 -8.73
N MET A 346 -3.34 -3.07 -8.15
CA MET A 346 -2.21 -3.51 -7.33
C MET A 346 -2.64 -4.39 -6.16
N MET A 347 -3.69 -4.01 -5.45
CA MET A 347 -4.22 -4.79 -4.32
C MET A 347 -4.77 -6.15 -4.77
N ARG A 348 -5.53 -6.17 -5.86
CA ARG A 348 -6.17 -7.39 -6.38
C ARG A 348 -5.14 -8.43 -6.85
N TYR A 349 -4.13 -7.97 -7.57
CA TYR A 349 -3.12 -8.84 -8.19
C TYR A 349 -1.83 -8.98 -7.37
N GLY A 350 -1.76 -8.35 -6.20
CA GLY A 350 -0.58 -8.40 -5.33
C GLY A 350 0.65 -7.69 -5.89
N ILE A 351 0.47 -6.72 -6.80
CA ILE A 351 1.54 -5.94 -7.40
C ILE A 351 2.12 -5.00 -6.35
N LYS A 352 3.42 -5.09 -6.10
CA LYS A 352 4.09 -4.35 -5.02
C LYS A 352 4.64 -2.99 -5.48
N ASP A 353 4.87 -2.83 -6.76
CA ASP A 353 5.47 -1.64 -7.34
C ASP A 353 4.60 -1.09 -8.47
N ILE A 354 4.14 0.15 -8.32
CA ILE A 354 3.26 0.81 -9.30
C ILE A 354 3.92 0.95 -10.68
N ARG A 355 5.26 1.05 -10.72
CA ARG A 355 6.04 1.21 -11.95
C ARG A 355 5.93 0.01 -12.89
N ASP A 356 5.65 -1.18 -12.35
CA ASP A 356 5.43 -2.39 -13.15
C ASP A 356 4.22 -2.25 -14.08
N LEU A 357 3.21 -1.48 -13.68
CA LEU A 357 2.02 -1.22 -14.48
C LEU A 357 2.26 -0.28 -15.66
N ASN A 358 3.27 0.60 -15.57
CA ASN A 358 3.58 1.59 -16.60
C ASN A 358 4.89 1.26 -17.37
N SER A 359 5.64 0.24 -16.94
CA SER A 359 6.96 -0.09 -17.50
C SER A 359 6.92 -0.63 -18.93
N GLY A 360 5.78 -1.10 -19.42
CA GLY A 360 5.68 -1.82 -20.69
C GLY A 360 6.42 -3.18 -20.69
N ASN A 361 6.77 -3.72 -19.53
CA ASN A 361 7.43 -5.01 -19.42
C ASN A 361 6.46 -6.15 -19.75
N LEU A 362 6.59 -6.71 -20.95
CA LEU A 362 5.71 -7.77 -21.42
C LEU A 362 5.74 -9.03 -20.55
N LYS A 363 6.88 -9.35 -19.93
CA LYS A 363 6.96 -10.50 -19.00
C LYS A 363 6.11 -10.29 -17.74
N VAL A 364 5.99 -9.05 -17.26
CA VAL A 364 5.09 -8.72 -16.15
C VAL A 364 3.65 -8.79 -16.64
N LEU A 365 3.34 -8.14 -17.75
CA LEU A 365 1.98 -8.05 -18.29
C LEU A 365 1.42 -9.42 -18.72
N SER A 366 2.26 -10.32 -19.26
CA SER A 366 1.83 -11.66 -19.69
C SER A 366 1.37 -12.56 -18.53
N GLN A 367 1.68 -12.21 -17.29
CA GLN A 367 1.18 -12.95 -16.12
C GLN A 367 -0.34 -12.80 -15.91
N PHE A 368 -0.97 -11.86 -16.58
CA PHE A 368 -2.41 -11.57 -16.48
C PHE A 368 -3.22 -12.13 -17.67
N ASN A 369 -2.63 -13.00 -18.48
CA ASN A 369 -3.25 -13.55 -19.71
C ASN A 369 -4.41 -14.53 -19.48
N HIS A 370 -4.73 -14.89 -18.26
CA HIS A 370 -5.66 -15.98 -17.92
C HIS A 370 -6.98 -15.52 -17.29
N GLU A 371 -7.30 -14.21 -17.34
CA GLU A 371 -8.58 -13.68 -16.85
C GLU A 371 -9.48 -13.11 -17.96
#